data_eaf2161fea32956cfd240003e86aa9d0
#
_entry.id   eaf2161fea32956cfd240003e86aa9d0
#
_cell.length_a   1.000
_cell.length_b   1.000
_cell.length_c   1.000
_cell.angle_alpha   90.00
_cell.angle_beta   90.00
_cell.angle_gamma   90.00
#
_symmetry.space_group_name_H-M   'P 1'
#
loop_
_entity.id
_entity.type
_entity.pdbx_description
1 polymer ?
#
loop_
_entity_poly.entity_id
_entity_poly.type
_entity_poly.pdbx_seq_one_letter_code
_entity_poly.pdbx_strand_id
1 'polypeptide(L)'
;MSINIDITKLDKKVFFNFTTPQGRGDLSRVKINKKNINLIDESYNSNPLSLKSAILNYDKVKSKKFKKYLLLGDMLELGTHSKKLHQSIVPIINKTKIDKIFLKGNYISQIFKKIVKSKRGKVFRTNSQMIKFIKNDLNNNDYLMVKASNATGFNKMINDLKGIK
;
A
#
# COMPACT_ATOMS: atom_id res chain seq x y z
N MET A 1 -27.07 -19.31 14.27
CA MET A 1 -28.14 -19.08 13.30
C MET A 1 -27.48 -18.54 12.03
N SER A 2 -27.32 -19.36 10.99
CA SER A 2 -26.74 -18.89 9.72
C SER A 2 -27.86 -18.28 8.87
N ILE A 3 -27.76 -17.01 8.55
CA ILE A 3 -28.68 -16.34 7.62
C ILE A 3 -28.25 -16.74 6.21
N ASN A 4 -29.04 -17.56 5.56
CA ASN A 4 -28.81 -17.97 4.18
C ASN A 4 -29.37 -16.86 3.26
N ILE A 5 -28.53 -15.91 2.87
CA ILE A 5 -28.92 -14.83 1.96
C ILE A 5 -28.70 -15.33 0.53
N ASP A 6 -29.78 -15.48 -0.22
CA ASP A 6 -29.72 -15.76 -1.64
C ASP A 6 -29.31 -14.50 -2.41
N ILE A 7 -28.00 -14.41 -2.72
CA ILE A 7 -27.41 -13.25 -3.41
C ILE A 7 -27.96 -13.06 -4.85
N THR A 8 -28.60 -14.07 -5.43
CA THR A 8 -29.19 -13.95 -6.79
C THR A 8 -30.48 -13.12 -6.79
N LYS A 9 -31.10 -12.96 -5.61
CA LYS A 9 -32.34 -12.18 -5.41
C LYS A 9 -32.08 -10.73 -4.98
N LEU A 10 -30.80 -10.34 -4.77
CA LEU A 10 -30.46 -8.95 -4.45
C LEU A 10 -30.66 -8.06 -5.67
N ASP A 11 -31.42 -6.98 -5.49
CA ASP A 11 -31.54 -5.95 -6.52
C ASP A 11 -30.13 -5.38 -6.82
N LYS A 12 -29.74 -5.42 -8.09
CA LYS A 12 -28.46 -4.87 -8.55
C LYS A 12 -28.24 -3.41 -8.11
N LYS A 13 -29.32 -2.67 -7.86
CA LYS A 13 -29.29 -1.30 -7.35
C LYS A 13 -28.81 -1.18 -5.92
N VAL A 14 -28.84 -2.23 -5.10
CA VAL A 14 -28.35 -2.23 -3.72
C VAL A 14 -26.85 -1.85 -3.64
N PHE A 15 -26.10 -2.12 -4.69
CA PHE A 15 -24.66 -1.81 -4.75
C PHE A 15 -24.33 -0.53 -5.53
N PHE A 16 -25.33 0.17 -6.09
CA PHE A 16 -25.08 1.37 -6.90
C PHE A 16 -24.42 2.53 -6.12
N ASN A 17 -24.68 2.62 -4.83
CA ASN A 17 -24.12 3.65 -3.94
C ASN A 17 -23.03 3.10 -3.02
N PHE A 18 -22.53 1.90 -3.28
CA PHE A 18 -21.49 1.31 -2.46
C PHE A 18 -20.13 1.94 -2.83
N THR A 19 -19.68 2.84 -1.99
CA THR A 19 -18.30 3.36 -2.06
C THR A 19 -17.41 2.54 -1.15
N THR A 20 -16.29 2.04 -1.68
CA THR A 20 -15.29 1.39 -0.84
C THR A 20 -14.78 2.39 0.21
N PRO A 21 -14.67 1.99 1.48
CA PRO A 21 -14.06 2.84 2.50
C PRO A 21 -12.65 3.29 2.08
N GLN A 22 -12.28 4.52 2.44
CA GLN A 22 -10.95 5.07 2.16
C GLN A 22 -9.83 4.12 2.62
N GLY A 23 -8.76 4.03 1.84
CA GLY A 23 -7.61 3.20 2.15
C GLY A 23 -7.78 1.70 1.81
N ARG A 24 -8.76 1.37 0.96
CA ARG A 24 -9.02 -0.01 0.49
C ARG A 24 -8.84 -0.15 -1.02
N GLY A 25 -7.71 0.33 -1.56
CA GLY A 25 -7.36 0.20 -2.95
C GLY A 25 -7.80 1.37 -3.84
N ASP A 26 -8.13 2.50 -3.25
CA ASP A 26 -8.51 3.70 -3.99
C ASP A 26 -7.35 4.17 -4.86
N LEU A 27 -7.57 4.17 -6.17
CA LEU A 27 -6.65 4.83 -7.11
C LEU A 27 -7.06 6.29 -7.24
N SER A 28 -6.19 7.18 -6.81
CA SER A 28 -6.38 8.62 -6.92
C SER A 28 -5.18 9.28 -7.61
N ARG A 29 -5.45 10.38 -8.33
CA ARG A 29 -4.40 11.22 -8.89
C ARG A 29 -4.19 12.41 -7.98
N VAL A 30 -3.07 12.42 -7.27
CA VAL A 30 -2.77 13.43 -6.25
C VAL A 30 -1.73 14.40 -6.81
N LYS A 31 -2.03 15.71 -6.72
CA LYS A 31 -1.09 16.76 -7.12
C LYS A 31 -0.18 17.12 -5.94
N ILE A 32 1.11 16.85 -6.09
CA ILE A 32 2.13 17.09 -5.06
C ILE A 32 3.28 17.89 -5.68
N ASN A 33 3.55 19.11 -5.19
CA ASN A 33 4.63 19.96 -5.71
C ASN A 33 4.63 20.07 -7.25
N LYS A 34 3.50 20.40 -7.86
CA LYS A 34 3.31 20.50 -9.32
C LYS A 34 3.42 19.19 -10.11
N LYS A 35 3.65 18.05 -9.43
CA LYS A 35 3.67 16.71 -10.03
C LYS A 35 2.33 16.00 -9.76
N ASN A 36 1.86 15.22 -10.72
CA ASN A 36 0.73 14.31 -10.52
C ASN A 36 1.27 12.92 -10.20
N ILE A 37 0.86 12.35 -9.09
CA ILE A 37 1.24 11.00 -8.64
C ILE A 37 0.00 10.11 -8.67
N ASN A 38 0.13 8.93 -9.25
CA ASN A 38 -0.91 7.90 -9.21
C ASN A 38 -0.80 7.15 -7.89
N LEU A 39 -1.63 7.51 -6.91
CA LEU A 39 -1.61 6.97 -5.56
C LEU A 39 -2.65 5.86 -5.41
N ILE A 40 -2.22 4.68 -4.98
CA ILE A 40 -3.07 3.57 -4.56
C ILE A 40 -2.98 3.50 -3.04
N ASP A 41 -4.09 3.82 -2.39
CA ASP A 41 -4.20 3.87 -0.95
C ASP A 41 -4.77 2.55 -0.40
N GLU A 42 -3.93 1.77 0.27
CA GLU A 42 -4.24 0.51 0.96
C GLU A 42 -3.91 0.63 2.47
N SER A 43 -3.99 1.84 3.03
CA SER A 43 -3.52 2.13 4.38
C SER A 43 -4.55 1.90 5.49
N TYR A 44 -5.75 1.41 5.15
CA TYR A 44 -6.80 1.15 6.13
C TYR A 44 -6.46 -0.03 7.05
N ASN A 45 -6.02 -1.15 6.50
CA ASN A 45 -5.58 -2.32 7.27
C ASN A 45 -4.62 -3.19 6.47
N SER A 46 -3.81 -3.99 7.19
CA SER A 46 -2.86 -4.90 6.57
C SER A 46 -2.74 -6.20 7.36
N ASN A 47 -2.98 -7.32 6.67
CA ASN A 47 -2.68 -8.66 7.13
C ASN A 47 -1.94 -9.43 6.02
N PRO A 48 -1.38 -10.62 6.28
CA PRO A 48 -0.57 -11.34 5.31
C PRO A 48 -1.28 -11.62 3.98
N LEU A 49 -2.57 -11.98 4.02
CA LEU A 49 -3.34 -12.30 2.84
C LEU A 49 -3.65 -11.03 2.02
N SER A 50 -4.17 -9.98 2.68
CA SER A 50 -4.48 -8.73 2.00
C SER A 50 -3.23 -8.04 1.45
N LEU A 51 -2.09 -8.11 2.16
CA LEU A 51 -0.82 -7.58 1.69
C LEU A 51 -0.32 -8.32 0.45
N LYS A 52 -0.36 -9.65 0.47
CA LYS A 52 -0.03 -10.47 -0.71
C LYS A 52 -0.91 -10.10 -1.91
N SER A 53 -2.23 -10.06 -1.73
CA SER A 53 -3.19 -9.74 -2.79
C SER A 53 -2.97 -8.35 -3.36
N ALA A 54 -2.77 -7.34 -2.50
CA ALA A 54 -2.50 -5.97 -2.92
C ALA A 54 -1.21 -5.85 -3.75
N ILE A 55 -0.12 -6.50 -3.32
CA ILE A 55 1.16 -6.51 -4.07
C ILE A 55 0.99 -7.13 -5.45
N LEU A 56 0.31 -8.29 -5.53
CA LEU A 56 0.10 -8.99 -6.81
C LEU A 56 -0.82 -8.21 -7.75
N ASN A 57 -1.85 -7.55 -7.22
CA ASN A 57 -2.73 -6.68 -8.01
C ASN A 57 -1.98 -5.44 -8.49
N TYR A 58 -1.18 -4.82 -7.62
CA TYR A 58 -0.36 -3.68 -8.00
C TYR A 58 0.68 -4.03 -9.06
N ASP A 59 1.24 -5.24 -8.99
CA ASP A 59 2.19 -5.70 -10.01
C ASP A 59 1.58 -5.75 -11.41
N LYS A 60 0.28 -6.06 -11.53
CA LYS A 60 -0.47 -6.08 -12.80
C LYS A 60 -0.77 -4.70 -13.37
N VAL A 61 -0.65 -3.63 -12.58
CA VAL A 61 -0.90 -2.26 -13.06
C VAL A 61 0.08 -1.93 -14.17
N LYS A 62 -0.46 -1.58 -15.35
CA LYS A 62 0.32 -1.17 -16.52
C LYS A 62 0.80 0.27 -16.32
N SER A 63 2.06 0.45 -16.01
CA SER A 63 2.67 1.78 -15.79
C SER A 63 3.39 2.36 -17.00
N LYS A 64 3.50 1.60 -18.12
CA LYS A 64 4.24 2.00 -19.32
C LYS A 64 5.67 2.47 -18.99
N LYS A 65 5.94 3.78 -19.11
CA LYS A 65 7.24 4.42 -18.85
C LYS A 65 7.44 4.91 -17.41
N PHE A 66 6.39 4.84 -16.56
CA PHE A 66 6.44 5.38 -15.20
C PHE A 66 6.85 4.32 -14.19
N LYS A 67 7.55 4.75 -13.15
CA LYS A 67 8.02 3.85 -12.10
C LYS A 67 6.91 3.48 -11.13
N LYS A 68 7.00 2.27 -10.61
CA LYS A 68 6.14 1.74 -9.56
C LYS A 68 6.88 1.68 -8.23
N TYR A 69 6.39 2.41 -7.26
CA TYR A 69 6.93 2.46 -5.90
C TYR A 69 5.96 1.80 -4.93
N LEU A 70 6.49 0.98 -4.03
CA LEU A 70 5.72 0.33 -2.99
C LEU A 70 6.23 0.78 -1.63
N LEU A 71 5.37 1.40 -0.83
CA LEU A 71 5.64 1.81 0.54
C LEU A 71 4.86 0.93 1.51
N LEU A 72 5.57 0.17 2.32
CA LEU A 72 4.99 -0.79 3.26
C LEU A 72 5.22 -0.37 4.71
N GLY A 73 4.16 -0.45 5.51
CA GLY A 73 4.21 -0.40 6.96
C GLY A 73 4.00 -1.77 7.61
N ASP A 74 4.06 -1.79 8.95
CA ASP A 74 3.83 -3.00 9.70
C ASP A 74 2.41 -3.53 9.54
N MET A 75 2.29 -4.85 9.53
CA MET A 75 1.06 -5.57 9.83
C MET A 75 0.97 -5.72 11.35
N LEU A 76 -0.04 -5.14 11.96
CA LEU A 76 -0.26 -5.23 13.41
C LEU A 76 -1.13 -6.44 13.77
N GLU A 77 -1.26 -6.70 15.05
CA GLU A 77 -2.13 -7.76 15.61
C GLU A 77 -1.75 -9.20 15.20
N LEU A 78 -0.50 -9.42 14.84
CA LEU A 78 0.01 -10.76 14.44
C LEU A 78 0.66 -11.53 15.59
N GLY A 79 0.71 -10.96 16.79
CA GLY A 79 1.30 -11.59 17.98
C GLY A 79 2.74 -12.05 17.75
N THR A 80 3.08 -13.21 18.30
CA THR A 80 4.43 -13.80 18.22
C THR A 80 4.85 -14.16 16.77
N HIS A 81 3.91 -14.28 15.86
CA HIS A 81 4.17 -14.62 14.46
C HIS A 81 4.57 -13.42 13.58
N SER A 82 4.53 -12.19 14.12
CA SER A 82 4.79 -10.96 13.38
C SER A 82 6.03 -11.03 12.50
N LYS A 83 7.18 -11.42 13.05
CA LYS A 83 8.44 -11.50 12.31
C LYS A 83 8.36 -12.48 11.14
N LYS A 84 7.83 -13.68 11.35
CA LYS A 84 7.69 -14.73 10.31
C LYS A 84 6.76 -14.30 9.20
N LEU A 85 5.62 -13.71 9.56
CA LEU A 85 4.60 -13.28 8.61
C LEU A 85 5.07 -12.08 7.76
N HIS A 86 5.82 -11.13 8.33
CA HIS A 86 6.47 -10.09 7.53
C HIS A 86 7.52 -10.66 6.58
N GLN A 87 8.29 -11.66 7.01
CA GLN A 87 9.29 -12.30 6.14
C GLN A 87 8.67 -13.07 4.99
N SER A 88 7.48 -13.65 5.15
CA SER A 88 6.82 -14.45 4.11
C SER A 88 6.48 -13.65 2.85
N ILE A 89 6.46 -12.32 2.93
CA ILE A 89 6.15 -11.46 1.78
C ILE A 89 7.37 -11.25 0.84
N VAL A 90 8.58 -11.52 1.31
CA VAL A 90 9.83 -11.27 0.55
C VAL A 90 9.87 -11.99 -0.80
N PRO A 91 9.57 -13.31 -0.89
CA PRO A 91 9.57 -14.00 -2.17
C PRO A 91 8.59 -13.41 -3.18
N ILE A 92 7.45 -12.89 -2.69
CA ILE A 92 6.43 -12.26 -3.52
C ILE A 92 6.98 -10.96 -4.08
N ILE A 93 7.47 -10.06 -3.21
CA ILE A 93 8.08 -8.79 -3.61
C ILE A 93 9.19 -9.00 -4.64
N ASN A 94 10.07 -9.95 -4.40
CA ASN A 94 11.23 -10.19 -5.26
C ASN A 94 10.83 -10.63 -6.68
N LYS A 95 9.68 -11.30 -6.85
CA LYS A 95 9.16 -11.75 -8.15
C LYS A 95 8.38 -10.67 -8.92
N THR A 96 7.97 -9.56 -8.29
CA THR A 96 7.19 -8.50 -8.96
C THR A 96 8.04 -7.68 -9.93
N LYS A 97 7.37 -6.89 -10.78
CA LYS A 97 7.98 -5.84 -11.63
C LYS A 97 7.95 -4.44 -10.98
N ILE A 98 7.73 -4.39 -9.66
CA ILE A 98 7.77 -3.13 -8.89
C ILE A 98 9.22 -2.65 -8.82
N ASP A 99 9.45 -1.36 -9.09
CA ASP A 99 10.81 -0.80 -9.23
C ASP A 99 11.52 -0.63 -7.88
N LYS A 100 10.85 -0.02 -6.88
CA LYS A 100 11.46 0.24 -5.58
C LYS A 100 10.49 0.00 -4.42
N ILE A 101 11.04 -0.56 -3.36
CA ILE A 101 10.33 -0.90 -2.13
C ILE A 101 10.87 -0.04 -1.00
N PHE A 102 9.98 0.64 -0.33
CA PHE A 102 10.25 1.48 0.82
C PHE A 102 9.53 0.93 2.04
N LEU A 103 10.16 0.99 3.18
CA LEU A 103 9.66 0.35 4.40
C LEU A 103 9.66 1.35 5.56
N LYS A 104 8.64 1.27 6.43
CA LYS A 104 8.62 1.96 7.72
C LYS A 104 7.85 1.12 8.74
N GLY A 105 8.51 0.71 9.79
CA GLY A 105 7.95 -0.06 10.90
C GLY A 105 9.01 -0.97 11.53
N ASN A 106 8.69 -1.52 12.68
CA ASN A 106 9.63 -2.33 13.45
C ASN A 106 9.86 -3.71 12.82
N TYR A 107 8.79 -4.36 12.37
CA TYR A 107 8.85 -5.70 11.79
C TYR A 107 9.12 -5.68 10.30
N ILE A 108 8.41 -4.82 9.54
CA ILE A 108 8.57 -4.77 8.08
C ILE A 108 9.98 -4.32 7.69
N SER A 109 10.62 -3.43 8.46
CA SER A 109 11.99 -2.98 8.17
C SER A 109 13.02 -4.09 8.22
N GLN A 110 12.76 -5.16 8.98
CA GLN A 110 13.68 -6.30 9.09
C GLN A 110 13.81 -7.11 7.79
N ILE A 111 12.85 -7.00 6.88
CA ILE A 111 12.94 -7.68 5.58
C ILE A 111 13.84 -6.96 4.58
N PHE A 112 14.27 -5.71 4.85
CA PHE A 112 14.97 -4.88 3.87
C PHE A 112 16.17 -5.56 3.22
N LYS A 113 17.03 -6.18 4.01
CA LYS A 113 18.21 -6.90 3.51
C LYS A 113 17.87 -8.16 2.70
N LYS A 114 16.65 -8.71 2.83
CA LYS A 114 16.18 -9.90 2.10
C LYS A 114 15.54 -9.56 0.75
N ILE A 115 15.17 -8.30 0.52
CA ILE A 115 14.71 -7.81 -0.78
C ILE A 115 15.90 -7.78 -1.72
N VAL A 116 15.73 -8.13 -2.99
CA VAL A 116 16.80 -8.07 -4.02
C VAL A 116 17.32 -6.63 -4.15
N LYS A 117 18.64 -6.47 -4.30
CA LYS A 117 19.33 -5.16 -4.24
C LYS A 117 18.76 -4.13 -5.21
N SER A 118 18.40 -4.53 -6.41
CA SER A 118 17.83 -3.66 -7.45
C SER A 118 16.50 -3.01 -7.03
N LYS A 119 15.70 -3.68 -6.18
CA LYS A 119 14.39 -3.19 -5.69
C LYS A 119 14.47 -2.45 -4.38
N ARG A 120 15.59 -2.44 -3.68
CA ARG A 120 15.71 -1.73 -2.41
C ARG A 120 15.61 -0.21 -2.63
N GLY A 121 14.67 0.41 -1.95
CA GLY A 121 14.59 1.85 -1.77
C GLY A 121 15.27 2.26 -0.48
N LYS A 122 14.49 2.73 0.49
CA LYS A 122 14.95 3.15 1.83
C LYS A 122 14.06 2.56 2.92
N VAL A 123 14.60 2.51 4.14
CA VAL A 123 13.85 2.34 5.37
C VAL A 123 13.67 3.73 5.99
N PHE A 124 12.43 4.14 6.19
CA PHE A 124 12.11 5.41 6.85
C PHE A 124 11.87 5.20 8.34
N ARG A 125 12.24 6.19 9.14
CA ARG A 125 11.99 6.22 10.58
C ARG A 125 10.74 7.02 10.95
N THR A 126 10.41 8.06 10.15
CA THR A 126 9.32 8.99 10.45
C THR A 126 8.42 9.22 9.23
N ASN A 127 7.17 9.67 9.48
CA ASN A 127 6.25 10.09 8.43
C ASN A 127 6.82 11.29 7.64
N SER A 128 7.50 12.21 8.32
CA SER A 128 8.12 13.37 7.67
C SER A 128 9.15 12.97 6.60
N GLN A 129 9.96 11.94 6.88
CA GLN A 129 10.90 11.41 5.88
C GLN A 129 10.17 10.82 4.67
N MET A 130 9.05 10.12 4.88
CA MET A 130 8.23 9.58 3.78
C MET A 130 7.62 10.70 2.95
N ILE A 131 7.03 11.71 3.59
CA ILE A 131 6.43 12.87 2.91
C ILE A 131 7.50 13.61 2.08
N LYS A 132 8.68 13.84 2.65
CA LYS A 132 9.81 14.47 1.94
C LYS A 132 10.20 13.67 0.71
N PHE A 133 10.30 12.33 0.83
CA PHE A 133 10.58 11.44 -0.29
C PHE A 133 9.49 11.55 -1.37
N ILE A 134 8.22 11.46 -1.00
CA ILE A 134 7.11 11.51 -1.97
C ILE A 134 7.12 12.85 -2.71
N LYS A 135 7.37 13.96 -2.01
CA LYS A 135 7.41 15.31 -2.59
C LYS A 135 8.59 15.53 -3.54
N ASN A 136 9.74 14.99 -3.22
CA ASN A 136 10.99 15.35 -3.90
C ASN A 136 11.45 14.31 -4.92
N ASP A 137 11.35 13.02 -4.58
CA ASP A 137 12.01 11.94 -5.31
C ASP A 137 11.09 11.22 -6.32
N LEU A 138 9.75 11.29 -6.16
CA LEU A 138 8.83 10.78 -7.18
C LEU A 138 8.75 11.74 -8.37
N ASN A 139 8.63 11.16 -9.57
CA ASN A 139 8.45 11.93 -10.79
C ASN A 139 6.96 12.06 -11.17
N ASN A 140 6.68 12.96 -12.10
CA ASN A 140 5.33 13.15 -12.61
C ASN A 140 4.80 11.85 -13.24
N ASN A 141 3.57 11.46 -12.88
CA ASN A 141 2.87 10.25 -13.28
C ASN A 141 3.43 8.92 -12.74
N ASP A 142 4.42 8.93 -11.85
CA ASP A 142 4.84 7.72 -11.15
C ASP A 142 3.68 7.14 -10.33
N TYR A 143 3.75 5.84 -10.06
CA TYR A 143 2.79 5.11 -9.25
C TYR A 143 3.36 4.85 -7.86
N LEU A 144 2.56 5.13 -6.85
CA LEU A 144 2.86 4.83 -5.45
C LEU A 144 1.72 4.02 -4.84
N MET A 145 1.97 2.80 -4.43
CA MET A 145 1.07 2.08 -3.53
C MET A 145 1.56 2.18 -2.11
N VAL A 146 0.65 2.48 -1.18
CA VAL A 146 0.92 2.54 0.26
C VAL A 146 0.06 1.52 0.96
N LYS A 147 0.67 0.60 1.73
CA LYS A 147 -0.05 -0.40 2.50
C LYS A 147 0.53 -0.61 3.89
N ALA A 148 -0.33 -0.49 4.90
CA ALA A 148 0.00 -0.63 6.31
C ALA A 148 -1.25 -0.90 7.14
N SER A 149 -1.07 -1.32 8.39
CA SER A 149 -2.15 -1.33 9.38
C SER A 149 -2.49 0.10 9.83
N ASN A 150 -3.77 0.37 10.13
CA ASN A 150 -4.30 1.70 10.44
C ASN A 150 -3.51 2.44 11.53
N ALA A 151 -3.26 1.76 12.66
CA ALA A 151 -2.56 2.36 13.79
C ALA A 151 -1.08 2.73 13.53
N THR A 152 -0.54 2.45 12.34
CA THR A 152 0.82 2.87 11.93
C THR A 152 0.90 4.35 11.53
N GLY A 153 -0.27 5.03 11.39
CA GLY A 153 -0.37 6.44 11.01
C GLY A 153 -0.13 6.74 9.53
N PHE A 154 -0.13 5.72 8.67
CA PHE A 154 0.03 5.92 7.22
C PHE A 154 -1.19 6.58 6.58
N ASN A 155 -2.40 6.25 7.06
CA ASN A 155 -3.65 6.86 6.63
C ASN A 155 -3.64 8.38 6.84
N LYS A 156 -3.22 8.84 8.02
CA LYS A 156 -3.07 10.28 8.30
C LYS A 156 -2.08 10.94 7.34
N MET A 157 -0.92 10.33 7.14
CA MET A 157 0.08 10.83 6.18
C MET A 157 -0.50 10.96 4.76
N ILE A 158 -1.31 9.98 4.32
CA ILE A 158 -1.93 10.02 2.99
C ILE A 158 -2.98 11.12 2.91
N ASN A 159 -3.79 11.30 3.94
CA ASN A 159 -4.77 12.38 3.98
C ASN A 159 -4.10 13.75 3.90
N ASP A 160 -2.99 13.93 4.64
CA ASP A 160 -2.17 15.15 4.57
C ASP A 160 -1.62 15.38 3.14
N LEU A 161 -1.23 14.32 2.43
CA LEU A 161 -0.76 14.41 1.04
C LEU A 161 -1.88 14.74 0.06
N LYS A 162 -3.09 14.22 0.29
CA LYS A 162 -4.30 14.50 -0.52
C LYS A 162 -4.88 15.88 -0.23
N GLY A 163 -4.44 16.57 0.83
CA GLY A 163 -5.04 17.82 1.29
C GLY A 163 -6.41 17.65 1.96
N ILE A 164 -6.73 16.46 2.42
CA ILE A 164 -7.93 16.14 3.18
C ILE A 164 -7.66 16.47 4.66
N LYS A 165 -8.39 17.45 5.19
CA LYS A 165 -8.34 17.82 6.61
C LYS A 165 -9.31 17.01 7.45
#